data_2d8a157a221c928a93afc74fa30f3314
#
_entry.id   2d8a157a221c928a93afc74fa30f3314
#
_cell.length_a   1.000
_cell.length_b   1.000
_cell.length_c   1.000
_cell.angle_alpha   90.00
_cell.angle_beta   90.00
_cell.angle_gamma   90.00
#
_symmetry.space_group_name_H-M   'P 1'
#
loop_
_entity.id
_entity.type
_entity.pdbx_description
1 polymer ?
#
loop_
_entity_poly.entity_id
_entity_poly.type
_entity_poly.pdbx_seq_one_letter_code
_entity_poly.pdbx_strand_id
1 'polypeptide(L)'
;MGWNSWDCYMSAVTEAELLENARYQAEHLLPYGWEYVTCDIQWYEPTAGTRPGCEYIPFAPLCMDGYGRLIPAENRFPSSTGGKGFAPIAAELHRLGLKFGIHIMRGIPRQAVYARTPVLNSGYTADQIADPSSICLWNSDMFGTRKDHPGAQAYYDSLFELYASWGVDFVKVDDIANTGEAESGGYAAAHEIEMIRRAIDRCGRAIVLSLSPGPASVEKAWHLSQNANMWRITNDFWDDWALLKNMFTRCEIWQSHVGPGCWPDCDMLPLGRIGVKFGQPRQTRFTPDEQKTLLTLWSIFRSPLILGAELPSLDEATLRLLTNRDVLRLNRHSFGARQIVRDDAHAVWVSQDEDGSRYAALFNLSEELREVSLDLRELEGETFACRELWSGEERTAQETLSCVIEPHGARLFRCTEC
;
A
#
# COMPACT_ATOMS: atom_id res chain seq x y z
N MET A 1 -3.00 5.18 -7.22
CA MET A 1 -4.06 4.37 -6.56
C MET A 1 -4.11 3.01 -7.20
N GLY A 2 -4.54 1.98 -6.46
CA GLY A 2 -4.55 0.64 -7.01
C GLY A 2 -5.34 -0.37 -6.18
N TRP A 3 -5.18 -1.62 -6.54
CA TRP A 3 -5.73 -2.78 -5.86
C TRP A 3 -4.62 -3.77 -5.55
N ASN A 4 -4.78 -4.49 -4.44
CA ASN A 4 -3.89 -5.57 -4.02
C ASN A 4 -4.71 -6.77 -3.59
N SER A 5 -4.26 -7.98 -3.92
CA SER A 5 -4.99 -9.22 -3.72
C SER A 5 -5.06 -9.71 -2.27
N TRP A 6 -4.31 -9.11 -1.33
CA TRP A 6 -4.12 -9.67 0.02
C TRP A 6 -5.42 -9.81 0.81
N ASP A 7 -6.19 -8.73 0.99
CA ASP A 7 -7.39 -8.76 1.86
C ASP A 7 -8.50 -9.69 1.37
N CYS A 8 -8.47 -10.08 0.09
CA CYS A 8 -9.43 -11.04 -0.48
C CYS A 8 -8.91 -12.46 -0.50
N TYR A 9 -7.66 -12.65 -0.91
CA TYR A 9 -7.16 -13.96 -1.29
C TYR A 9 -5.94 -14.40 -0.50
N MET A 10 -5.36 -13.54 0.33
CA MET A 10 -4.09 -13.78 1.02
C MET A 10 -3.04 -14.39 0.07
N SER A 11 -2.39 -15.49 0.48
CA SER A 11 -1.40 -16.19 -0.34
C SER A 11 -1.99 -17.01 -1.49
N ALA A 12 -3.33 -17.15 -1.56
CA ALA A 12 -4.03 -18.11 -2.43
C ALA A 12 -4.53 -17.54 -3.77
N VAL A 13 -4.20 -16.29 -4.11
CA VAL A 13 -4.64 -15.66 -5.37
C VAL A 13 -4.19 -16.48 -6.58
N THR A 14 -5.06 -16.57 -7.59
CA THR A 14 -4.80 -17.22 -8.88
C THR A 14 -4.81 -16.22 -10.02
N GLU A 15 -4.27 -16.59 -11.17
CA GLU A 15 -4.31 -15.80 -12.40
C GLU A 15 -5.74 -15.38 -12.78
N ALA A 16 -6.71 -16.29 -12.68
CA ALA A 16 -8.09 -16.02 -13.04
C ALA A 16 -8.68 -14.90 -12.18
N GLU A 17 -8.49 -14.97 -10.85
CA GLU A 17 -8.96 -13.96 -9.90
C GLU A 17 -8.28 -12.62 -10.09
N LEU A 18 -6.96 -12.63 -10.30
CA LEU A 18 -6.19 -11.42 -10.57
C LEU A 18 -6.72 -10.70 -11.82
N LEU A 19 -6.92 -11.44 -12.91
CA LEU A 19 -7.41 -10.88 -14.17
C LEU A 19 -8.89 -10.46 -14.11
N GLU A 20 -9.73 -11.13 -13.32
CA GLU A 20 -11.12 -10.73 -13.11
C GLU A 20 -11.21 -9.39 -12.37
N ASN A 21 -10.45 -9.22 -11.29
CA ASN A 21 -10.34 -7.95 -10.59
C ASN A 21 -9.74 -6.85 -11.49
N ALA A 22 -8.73 -7.17 -12.28
CA ALA A 22 -8.12 -6.21 -13.21
C ALA A 22 -9.13 -5.71 -14.28
N ARG A 23 -9.95 -6.59 -14.85
CA ARG A 23 -10.98 -6.18 -15.83
C ARG A 23 -12.01 -5.26 -15.21
N TYR A 24 -12.50 -5.59 -14.01
CA TYR A 24 -13.42 -4.72 -13.28
C TYR A 24 -12.80 -3.36 -12.98
N GLN A 25 -11.54 -3.33 -12.52
CA GLN A 25 -10.82 -2.08 -12.25
C GLN A 25 -10.67 -1.22 -13.52
N ALA A 26 -10.33 -1.84 -14.64
CA ALA A 26 -10.20 -1.14 -15.91
C ALA A 26 -11.52 -0.49 -16.37
N GLU A 27 -12.65 -1.18 -16.19
CA GLU A 27 -13.95 -0.72 -16.62
C GLU A 27 -14.52 0.36 -15.68
N HIS A 28 -14.43 0.17 -14.37
CA HIS A 28 -15.17 0.98 -13.40
C HIS A 28 -14.31 1.98 -12.61
N LEU A 29 -13.01 1.73 -12.41
CA LEU A 29 -12.16 2.51 -11.52
C LEU A 29 -11.03 3.25 -12.25
N LEU A 30 -10.52 2.73 -13.36
CA LEU A 30 -9.44 3.38 -14.14
C LEU A 30 -9.79 4.82 -14.57
N PRO A 31 -11.04 5.17 -14.97
CA PRO A 31 -11.41 6.55 -15.31
C PRO A 31 -11.28 7.55 -14.14
N TYR A 32 -11.12 7.03 -12.92
CA TYR A 32 -10.90 7.78 -11.69
C TYR A 32 -9.45 7.72 -11.21
N GLY A 33 -8.57 6.97 -11.93
CA GLY A 33 -7.14 6.88 -11.71
C GLY A 33 -6.68 5.76 -10.79
N TRP A 34 -7.47 4.74 -10.63
CA TRP A 34 -7.06 3.48 -10.02
C TRP A 34 -6.31 2.64 -11.06
N GLU A 35 -4.99 2.70 -11.05
CA GLU A 35 -4.16 2.23 -12.16
C GLU A 35 -3.41 0.93 -11.85
N TYR A 36 -3.06 0.65 -10.60
CA TYR A 36 -2.21 -0.47 -10.23
C TYR A 36 -3.03 -1.69 -9.83
N VAL A 37 -2.58 -2.87 -10.29
CA VAL A 37 -3.10 -4.19 -9.85
C VAL A 37 -1.93 -5.00 -9.35
N THR A 38 -1.94 -5.35 -8.06
CA THR A 38 -0.81 -6.01 -7.39
C THR A 38 -1.16 -7.44 -6.98
N CYS A 39 -0.35 -8.39 -7.45
CA CYS A 39 -0.36 -9.77 -6.97
C CYS A 39 0.49 -9.88 -5.70
N ASP A 40 -0.16 -10.14 -4.55
CA ASP A 40 0.52 -10.26 -3.26
C ASP A 40 1.22 -11.62 -3.07
N ILE A 41 1.88 -11.81 -1.93
CA ILE A 41 2.61 -13.03 -1.54
C ILE A 41 1.64 -14.24 -1.53
N GLN A 42 1.97 -15.45 -1.75
CA GLN A 42 3.16 -16.17 -2.25
C GLN A 42 2.90 -16.70 -3.66
N TRP A 43 2.92 -15.88 -4.67
CA TRP A 43 2.65 -16.27 -6.07
C TRP A 43 3.61 -17.38 -6.60
N TYR A 44 4.73 -17.57 -5.94
CA TYR A 44 5.81 -18.51 -6.28
C TYR A 44 5.70 -19.87 -5.55
N GLU A 45 4.71 -20.04 -4.66
CA GLU A 45 4.52 -21.25 -3.86
C GLU A 45 3.32 -22.05 -4.41
N PRO A 46 3.55 -23.25 -5.00
CA PRO A 46 2.51 -24.00 -5.73
C PRO A 46 1.35 -24.52 -4.85
N THR A 47 1.59 -24.68 -3.54
CA THR A 47 0.58 -25.17 -2.58
C THR A 47 0.03 -24.08 -1.66
N ALA A 48 0.37 -22.81 -1.89
CA ALA A 48 -0.16 -21.69 -1.12
C ALA A 48 -1.70 -21.67 -1.14
N GLY A 49 -2.30 -21.42 0.02
CA GLY A 49 -3.74 -21.46 0.19
C GLY A 49 -4.36 -22.84 0.43
N THR A 50 -3.58 -23.92 0.47
CA THR A 50 -4.10 -25.27 0.75
C THR A 50 -4.31 -25.54 2.24
N ARG A 51 -3.70 -24.74 3.12
CA ARG A 51 -3.98 -24.80 4.57
C ARG A 51 -5.19 -23.96 4.94
N PRO A 52 -5.92 -24.35 5.98
CA PRO A 52 -6.99 -23.51 6.54
C PRO A 52 -6.50 -22.11 6.85
N GLY A 53 -7.31 -21.08 6.54
CA GLY A 53 -6.95 -19.67 6.76
C GLY A 53 -5.82 -19.15 5.89
N CYS A 54 -5.44 -19.87 4.83
CA CYS A 54 -4.29 -19.55 3.96
C CYS A 54 -2.96 -19.37 4.74
N GLU A 55 -2.79 -20.09 5.86
CA GLU A 55 -1.56 -20.08 6.64
C GLU A 55 -0.35 -20.47 5.78
N TYR A 56 0.79 -19.83 6.04
CA TYR A 56 2.05 -20.18 5.39
C TYR A 56 2.47 -21.60 5.72
N ILE A 57 2.95 -22.33 4.71
CA ILE A 57 3.50 -23.67 4.88
C ILE A 57 5.00 -23.51 5.15
N PRO A 58 5.47 -23.77 6.38
CA PRO A 58 6.88 -23.60 6.68
C PRO A 58 7.76 -24.48 5.77
N PHE A 59 8.78 -23.86 5.17
CA PHE A 59 9.74 -24.52 4.27
C PHE A 59 9.08 -25.20 3.07
N ALA A 60 7.97 -24.67 2.56
CA ALA A 60 7.35 -25.18 1.34
C ALA A 60 8.32 -25.11 0.16
N PRO A 61 8.22 -26.05 -0.80
CA PRO A 61 8.95 -25.95 -2.05
C PRO A 61 8.54 -24.70 -2.83
N LEU A 62 9.51 -23.89 -3.24
CA LEU A 62 9.29 -22.65 -4.00
C LEU A 62 9.64 -22.87 -5.47
N CYS A 63 8.87 -22.29 -6.37
CA CYS A 63 9.20 -22.19 -7.77
C CYS A 63 10.30 -21.16 -7.97
N MET A 64 11.45 -21.55 -8.46
CA MET A 64 12.58 -20.68 -8.75
C MET A 64 13.33 -21.13 -10.01
N ASP A 65 14.01 -20.21 -10.65
CA ASP A 65 14.87 -20.51 -11.78
C ASP A 65 16.26 -21.03 -11.34
N GLY A 66 17.12 -21.33 -12.32
CA GLY A 66 18.46 -21.87 -12.06
C GLY A 66 19.41 -20.90 -11.32
N TYR A 67 19.02 -19.64 -11.10
CA TYR A 67 19.76 -18.62 -10.40
C TYR A 67 19.16 -18.30 -9.02
N GLY A 68 18.19 -19.10 -8.55
CA GLY A 68 17.52 -18.90 -7.27
C GLY A 68 16.55 -17.72 -7.25
N ARG A 69 16.12 -17.20 -8.40
CA ARG A 69 15.11 -16.15 -8.48
C ARG A 69 13.72 -16.78 -8.52
N LEU A 70 12.80 -16.27 -7.72
CA LEU A 70 11.43 -16.77 -7.66
C LEU A 70 10.70 -16.54 -8.99
N ILE A 71 9.94 -17.55 -9.41
CA ILE A 71 9.09 -17.51 -10.61
C ILE A 71 7.66 -17.93 -10.25
N PRO A 72 6.63 -17.47 -11.00
CA PRO A 72 5.25 -17.84 -10.69
C PRO A 72 5.00 -19.34 -10.74
N ALA A 73 4.21 -19.85 -9.79
CA ALA A 73 3.78 -21.24 -9.75
C ALA A 73 2.80 -21.52 -10.92
N GLU A 74 3.20 -22.31 -11.90
CA GLU A 74 2.46 -22.54 -13.15
C GLU A 74 1.04 -23.11 -12.93
N ASN A 75 0.84 -23.87 -11.86
CA ASN A 75 -0.48 -24.41 -11.52
C ASN A 75 -1.48 -23.34 -11.05
N ARG A 76 -0.99 -22.18 -10.58
CA ARG A 76 -1.80 -21.04 -10.14
C ARG A 76 -1.81 -19.92 -11.16
N PHE A 77 -0.72 -19.80 -11.93
CA PHE A 77 -0.51 -18.80 -12.97
C PHE A 77 -0.15 -19.49 -14.29
N PRO A 78 -1.13 -20.17 -14.95
CA PRO A 78 -0.85 -21.03 -16.11
C PRO A 78 -0.25 -20.32 -17.32
N SER A 79 -0.48 -19.01 -17.48
CA SER A 79 0.13 -18.26 -18.57
C SER A 79 1.65 -18.06 -18.40
N SER A 80 2.20 -18.31 -17.20
CA SER A 80 3.64 -18.23 -16.93
C SER A 80 4.46 -19.41 -17.47
N THR A 81 3.77 -20.46 -17.92
CA THR A 81 4.37 -21.70 -18.44
C THR A 81 5.42 -21.46 -19.51
N GLY A 82 6.48 -22.27 -19.48
CA GLY A 82 7.58 -22.17 -20.47
C GLY A 82 8.54 -20.99 -20.21
N GLY A 83 8.69 -20.60 -18.95
CA GLY A 83 9.65 -19.57 -18.53
C GLY A 83 9.21 -18.13 -18.81
N LYS A 84 7.94 -17.90 -19.15
CA LYS A 84 7.41 -16.57 -19.47
C LYS A 84 7.27 -15.67 -18.24
N GLY A 85 7.27 -16.25 -17.03
CA GLY A 85 7.04 -15.50 -15.82
C GLY A 85 5.71 -14.74 -15.85
N PHE A 86 5.67 -13.55 -15.31
CA PHE A 86 4.48 -12.71 -15.34
C PHE A 86 4.28 -11.88 -16.62
N ALA A 87 5.15 -12.02 -17.63
CA ALA A 87 5.05 -11.21 -18.84
C ALA A 87 3.66 -11.28 -19.54
N PRO A 88 2.98 -12.44 -19.64
CA PRO A 88 1.65 -12.51 -20.25
C PRO A 88 0.58 -11.73 -19.44
N ILE A 89 0.63 -11.80 -18.11
CA ILE A 89 -0.29 -11.08 -17.23
C ILE A 89 -0.05 -9.58 -17.32
N ALA A 90 1.22 -9.16 -17.21
CA ALA A 90 1.58 -7.74 -17.33
C ALA A 90 1.15 -7.17 -18.69
N ALA A 91 1.36 -7.90 -19.79
CA ALA A 91 0.92 -7.48 -21.12
C ALA A 91 -0.60 -7.31 -21.21
N GLU A 92 -1.38 -8.21 -20.60
CA GLU A 92 -2.85 -8.07 -20.55
C GLU A 92 -3.29 -6.86 -19.72
N LEU A 93 -2.69 -6.62 -18.54
CA LEU A 93 -2.99 -5.45 -17.73
C LEU A 93 -2.62 -4.15 -18.46
N HIS A 94 -1.47 -4.09 -19.14
CA HIS A 94 -1.08 -2.94 -19.93
C HIS A 94 -2.05 -2.70 -21.10
N ARG A 95 -2.54 -3.75 -21.74
CA ARG A 95 -3.58 -3.65 -22.77
C ARG A 95 -4.89 -3.05 -22.24
N LEU A 96 -5.21 -3.30 -20.99
CA LEU A 96 -6.34 -2.70 -20.26
C LEU A 96 -6.07 -1.26 -19.80
N GLY A 97 -4.87 -0.73 -19.98
CA GLY A 97 -4.45 0.59 -19.49
C GLY A 97 -4.02 0.60 -18.02
N LEU A 98 -3.86 -0.58 -17.42
CA LEU A 98 -3.44 -0.74 -16.02
C LEU A 98 -1.93 -0.97 -15.92
N LYS A 99 -1.41 -0.86 -14.70
CA LYS A 99 -0.04 -1.14 -14.32
C LYS A 99 0.02 -2.40 -13.45
N PHE A 100 1.04 -3.22 -13.65
CA PHE A 100 1.18 -4.48 -12.93
C PHE A 100 2.17 -4.37 -11.77
N GLY A 101 1.75 -4.84 -10.59
CA GLY A 101 2.57 -4.93 -9.40
C GLY A 101 2.70 -6.34 -8.85
N ILE A 102 3.81 -6.60 -8.16
CA ILE A 102 4.04 -7.82 -7.41
C ILE A 102 4.51 -7.53 -5.98
N HIS A 103 4.22 -8.46 -5.08
CA HIS A 103 4.82 -8.50 -3.75
C HIS A 103 6.05 -9.41 -3.78
N ILE A 104 7.10 -9.03 -3.06
CA ILE A 104 8.26 -9.89 -2.79
C ILE A 104 8.67 -9.79 -1.33
N MET A 105 9.36 -10.81 -0.83
CA MET A 105 10.09 -10.72 0.42
C MET A 105 11.48 -10.15 0.16
N ARG A 106 12.09 -9.47 1.14
CA ARG A 106 13.53 -9.16 1.06
C ARG A 106 14.37 -10.42 1.08
N GLY A 107 15.61 -10.29 0.60
CA GLY A 107 16.62 -11.34 0.72
C GLY A 107 16.62 -12.36 -0.42
N ILE A 108 17.07 -13.57 -0.10
CA ILE A 108 17.27 -14.68 -1.05
C ILE A 108 16.58 -15.93 -0.54
N PRO A 109 15.92 -16.75 -1.41
CA PRO A 109 15.26 -17.98 -1.00
C PRO A 109 16.20 -18.93 -0.25
N ARG A 110 15.76 -19.43 0.90
CA ARG A 110 16.51 -20.45 1.65
C ARG A 110 16.76 -21.69 0.80
N GLN A 111 15.80 -22.04 -0.06
CA GLN A 111 15.93 -23.15 -1.01
C GLN A 111 17.11 -22.92 -1.98
N ALA A 112 17.32 -21.68 -2.47
CA ALA A 112 18.45 -21.32 -3.30
C ALA A 112 19.79 -21.44 -2.55
N VAL A 113 19.80 -21.02 -1.27
CA VAL A 113 20.96 -21.10 -0.38
C VAL A 113 21.38 -22.58 -0.16
N TYR A 114 20.43 -23.45 0.16
CA TYR A 114 20.70 -24.88 0.33
C TYR A 114 21.13 -25.58 -0.96
N ALA A 115 20.57 -25.16 -2.10
CA ALA A 115 20.94 -25.68 -3.41
C ALA A 115 22.24 -25.08 -3.95
N ARG A 116 22.79 -24.06 -3.30
CA ARG A 116 23.98 -23.29 -3.75
C ARG A 116 23.85 -22.81 -5.19
N THR A 117 22.67 -22.29 -5.56
CA THR A 117 22.44 -21.78 -6.90
C THR A 117 23.47 -20.69 -7.26
N PRO A 118 23.95 -20.64 -8.52
CA PRO A 118 24.81 -19.54 -8.94
C PRO A 118 24.05 -18.21 -8.93
N VAL A 119 24.73 -17.14 -8.58
CA VAL A 119 24.21 -15.78 -8.73
C VAL A 119 24.56 -15.26 -10.12
N LEU A 120 23.55 -14.89 -10.89
CA LEU A 120 23.71 -14.46 -12.29
C LEU A 120 24.69 -13.28 -12.40
N ASN A 121 25.55 -13.32 -13.44
CA ASN A 121 26.55 -12.29 -13.71
C ASN A 121 27.55 -12.04 -12.56
N SER A 122 27.76 -13.06 -11.70
CA SER A 122 28.74 -12.99 -10.62
C SER A 122 29.55 -14.29 -10.49
N GLY A 123 30.64 -14.26 -9.78
CA GLY A 123 31.39 -15.46 -9.44
C GLY A 123 30.95 -16.14 -8.14
N TYR A 124 29.77 -15.78 -7.60
CA TYR A 124 29.29 -16.21 -6.29
C TYR A 124 28.11 -17.15 -6.39
N THR A 125 27.85 -17.85 -5.28
CA THR A 125 26.67 -18.69 -5.09
C THR A 125 25.78 -18.16 -3.97
N ALA A 126 24.53 -18.59 -3.93
CA ALA A 126 23.50 -18.09 -3.00
C ALA A 126 23.92 -18.22 -1.52
N ASP A 127 24.60 -19.31 -1.14
CA ASP A 127 25.09 -19.51 0.24
C ASP A 127 26.23 -18.55 0.64
N GLN A 128 26.95 -18.01 -0.32
CA GLN A 128 28.00 -17.02 -0.04
C GLN A 128 27.44 -15.63 0.24
N ILE A 129 26.31 -15.29 -0.36
CA ILE A 129 25.69 -13.96 -0.25
C ILE A 129 24.60 -13.87 0.81
N ALA A 130 24.06 -15.00 1.26
CA ALA A 130 23.03 -15.06 2.28
C ALA A 130 23.58 -14.71 3.67
N ASP A 131 22.75 -14.07 4.50
CA ASP A 131 22.93 -13.94 5.93
C ASP A 131 21.92 -14.83 6.67
N PRO A 132 22.31 -16.06 7.10
CA PRO A 132 21.39 -16.96 7.79
C PRO A 132 20.95 -16.48 9.19
N SER A 133 21.57 -15.46 9.75
CA SER A 133 21.15 -14.83 11.00
C SER A 133 20.03 -13.83 10.80
N SER A 134 19.87 -13.29 9.59
CA SER A 134 18.79 -12.37 9.23
C SER A 134 17.62 -13.14 8.62
N ILE A 135 16.56 -13.30 9.42
CA ILE A 135 15.38 -14.09 9.08
C ILE A 135 14.09 -13.29 9.26
N CYS A 136 13.09 -13.62 8.45
CA CYS A 136 11.73 -13.20 8.72
C CYS A 136 11.10 -14.09 9.80
N LEU A 137 10.47 -13.49 10.83
CA LEU A 137 9.92 -14.24 11.96
C LEU A 137 8.57 -14.92 11.63
N TRP A 138 7.85 -14.40 10.65
CA TRP A 138 6.50 -14.88 10.28
C TRP A 138 6.49 -15.69 8.98
N ASN A 139 7.57 -15.69 8.20
CA ASN A 139 7.67 -16.42 6.95
C ASN A 139 9.05 -17.08 6.81
N SER A 140 9.09 -18.36 6.43
CA SER A 140 10.32 -19.14 6.36
C SER A 140 10.99 -19.18 4.99
N ASP A 141 10.50 -18.41 4.01
CA ASP A 141 10.93 -18.55 2.61
C ASP A 141 12.36 -18.02 2.37
N MET A 142 12.76 -16.96 3.10
CA MET A 142 13.96 -16.18 2.78
C MET A 142 14.98 -16.15 3.91
N PHE A 143 16.25 -15.92 3.55
CA PHE A 143 17.28 -15.31 4.38
C PHE A 143 17.55 -13.89 3.90
N GLY A 144 17.98 -12.99 4.78
CA GLY A 144 18.55 -11.71 4.38
C GLY A 144 19.85 -11.88 3.58
N THR A 145 20.31 -10.81 2.98
CA THR A 145 21.57 -10.80 2.25
C THR A 145 22.68 -10.10 3.06
N ARG A 146 23.93 -10.52 2.84
CA ARG A 146 25.09 -9.93 3.52
C ARG A 146 25.29 -8.48 3.08
N LYS A 147 25.43 -7.60 4.06
CA LYS A 147 25.80 -6.22 3.83
C LYS A 147 27.14 -6.11 3.09
N ASP A 148 27.24 -5.15 2.18
CA ASP A 148 28.47 -4.82 1.42
C ASP A 148 29.05 -5.99 0.59
N HIS A 149 28.29 -7.08 0.38
CA HIS A 149 28.74 -8.19 -0.44
C HIS A 149 28.40 -7.94 -1.93
N PRO A 150 29.40 -7.93 -2.85
CA PRO A 150 29.13 -7.59 -4.25
C PRO A 150 28.18 -8.57 -4.95
N GLY A 151 28.19 -9.86 -4.57
CA GLY A 151 27.25 -10.84 -5.06
C GLY A 151 25.82 -10.60 -4.62
N ALA A 152 25.59 -9.97 -3.44
CA ALA A 152 24.25 -9.61 -2.99
C ALA A 152 23.65 -8.51 -3.89
N GLN A 153 24.44 -7.49 -4.25
CA GLN A 153 24.01 -6.49 -5.23
C GLN A 153 23.74 -7.11 -6.60
N ALA A 154 24.61 -8.02 -7.07
CA ALA A 154 24.42 -8.69 -8.36
C ALA A 154 23.14 -9.55 -8.35
N TYR A 155 22.77 -10.16 -7.22
CA TYR A 155 21.51 -10.89 -7.10
C TYR A 155 20.31 -9.95 -7.25
N TYR A 156 20.26 -8.82 -6.53
CA TYR A 156 19.19 -7.84 -6.66
C TYR A 156 19.15 -7.23 -8.06
N ASP A 157 20.28 -6.89 -8.67
CA ASP A 157 20.34 -6.38 -10.04
C ASP A 157 19.68 -7.38 -11.00
N SER A 158 20.04 -8.67 -10.91
CA SER A 158 19.46 -9.72 -11.76
C SER A 158 17.96 -9.96 -11.50
N LEU A 159 17.51 -9.76 -10.26
CA LEU A 159 16.11 -9.93 -9.87
C LEU A 159 15.24 -8.81 -10.48
N PHE A 160 15.68 -7.57 -10.39
CA PHE A 160 14.96 -6.44 -10.98
C PHE A 160 15.05 -6.38 -12.51
N GLU A 161 16.14 -6.87 -13.12
CA GLU A 161 16.20 -7.13 -14.57
C GLU A 161 15.13 -8.15 -15.00
N LEU A 162 14.93 -9.22 -14.20
CA LEU A 162 13.88 -10.20 -14.47
C LEU A 162 12.50 -9.57 -14.38
N TYR A 163 12.21 -8.80 -13.31
CA TYR A 163 10.92 -8.13 -13.13
C TYR A 163 10.66 -7.08 -14.22
N ALA A 164 11.67 -6.33 -14.62
CA ALA A 164 11.58 -5.40 -15.74
C ALA A 164 11.25 -6.13 -17.06
N SER A 165 11.86 -7.32 -17.30
CA SER A 165 11.57 -8.15 -18.46
C SER A 165 10.14 -8.69 -18.48
N TRP A 166 9.52 -8.89 -17.32
CA TRP A 166 8.11 -9.27 -17.19
C TRP A 166 7.15 -8.08 -17.36
N GLY A 167 7.65 -6.85 -17.34
CA GLY A 167 6.81 -5.66 -17.42
C GLY A 167 6.22 -5.21 -16.08
N VAL A 168 6.86 -5.53 -14.95
CA VAL A 168 6.44 -5.10 -13.61
C VAL A 168 6.64 -3.59 -13.47
N ASP A 169 5.63 -2.88 -12.93
CA ASP A 169 5.61 -1.43 -12.71
C ASP A 169 5.68 -1.04 -11.24
N PHE A 170 5.39 -1.99 -10.34
CA PHE A 170 5.31 -1.75 -8.89
C PHE A 170 5.78 -2.99 -8.14
N VAL A 171 6.60 -2.79 -7.11
CA VAL A 171 7.05 -3.86 -6.23
C VAL A 171 6.82 -3.47 -4.77
N LYS A 172 6.00 -4.25 -4.06
CA LYS A 172 5.88 -4.23 -2.61
C LYS A 172 6.89 -5.21 -2.04
N VAL A 173 7.85 -4.70 -1.26
CA VAL A 173 8.85 -5.52 -0.57
C VAL A 173 8.46 -5.64 0.89
N ASP A 174 8.39 -6.86 1.38
CA ASP A 174 8.01 -7.15 2.76
C ASP A 174 9.20 -7.58 3.64
N ASP A 175 8.99 -7.58 4.97
CA ASP A 175 10.00 -7.81 6.01
C ASP A 175 11.20 -6.87 5.87
N ILE A 176 10.98 -5.59 5.47
CA ILE A 176 12.08 -4.67 5.14
C ILE A 176 11.97 -3.31 5.85
N ALA A 177 10.78 -2.69 5.89
CA ALA A 177 10.61 -1.39 6.56
C ALA A 177 10.59 -1.53 8.09
N ASN A 178 10.13 -2.69 8.57
CA ASN A 178 10.23 -3.13 9.95
C ASN A 178 10.41 -4.66 9.97
N THR A 179 11.59 -5.12 10.36
CA THR A 179 11.94 -6.55 10.34
C THR A 179 11.52 -7.30 11.59
N GLY A 180 10.96 -6.61 12.59
CA GLY A 180 10.64 -7.21 13.89
C GLY A 180 11.86 -7.58 14.74
N GLU A 181 13.08 -7.30 14.31
CA GLU A 181 14.31 -7.54 15.07
C GLU A 181 14.48 -6.46 16.15
N ALA A 182 14.24 -6.83 17.41
CA ALA A 182 14.17 -5.90 18.54
C ALA A 182 15.48 -5.09 18.76
N GLU A 183 16.63 -5.69 18.57
CA GLU A 183 17.94 -5.05 18.80
C GLU A 183 18.25 -3.91 17.81
N SER A 184 17.69 -3.97 16.62
CA SER A 184 17.88 -2.96 15.57
C SER A 184 16.78 -1.90 15.53
N GLY A 185 15.83 -1.95 16.45
CA GLY A 185 14.63 -1.11 16.39
C GLY A 185 13.74 -1.40 15.15
N GLY A 186 13.87 -2.60 14.58
CA GLY A 186 13.12 -3.03 13.39
C GLY A 186 13.67 -2.53 12.05
N TYR A 187 14.75 -1.75 12.02
CA TYR A 187 15.34 -1.18 10.78
C TYR A 187 16.64 -1.86 10.37
N ALA A 188 16.69 -3.20 10.46
CA ALA A 188 17.91 -3.98 10.19
C ALA A 188 18.27 -4.08 8.70
N ALA A 189 17.28 -3.97 7.81
CA ALA A 189 17.44 -4.21 6.38
C ALA A 189 17.74 -2.96 5.53
N ALA A 190 18.24 -1.87 6.12
CA ALA A 190 18.55 -0.63 5.40
C ALA A 190 19.45 -0.85 4.17
N HIS A 191 20.46 -1.72 4.27
CA HIS A 191 21.37 -2.05 3.18
C HIS A 191 20.66 -2.76 2.01
N GLU A 192 19.62 -3.57 2.30
CA GLU A 192 18.82 -4.24 1.27
C GLU A 192 17.89 -3.24 0.57
N ILE A 193 17.33 -2.25 1.29
CA ILE A 193 16.58 -1.13 0.69
C ILE A 193 17.46 -0.40 -0.35
N GLU A 194 18.71 -0.08 0.02
CA GLU A 194 19.66 0.57 -0.88
C GLU A 194 20.04 -0.30 -2.08
N MET A 195 20.25 -1.61 -1.88
CA MET A 195 20.54 -2.55 -2.96
C MET A 195 19.38 -2.64 -3.96
N ILE A 196 18.15 -2.71 -3.45
CA ILE A 196 16.92 -2.75 -4.25
C ILE A 196 16.77 -1.44 -5.03
N ARG A 197 16.98 -0.27 -4.39
CA ARG A 197 16.91 1.01 -5.09
C ARG A 197 17.91 1.09 -6.23
N ARG A 198 19.17 0.71 -6.00
CA ARG A 198 20.20 0.66 -7.04
C ARG A 198 19.84 -0.30 -8.18
N ALA A 199 19.25 -1.44 -7.85
CA ALA A 199 18.81 -2.42 -8.86
C ALA A 199 17.66 -1.87 -9.73
N ILE A 200 16.68 -1.19 -9.12
CA ILE A 200 15.60 -0.51 -9.86
C ILE A 200 16.18 0.56 -10.80
N ASP A 201 17.12 1.37 -10.33
CA ASP A 201 17.73 2.45 -11.13
C ASP A 201 18.50 1.91 -12.36
N ARG A 202 18.98 0.66 -12.27
CA ARG A 202 19.77 0.00 -13.35
C ARG A 202 18.93 -0.85 -14.30
N CYS A 203 17.76 -1.33 -13.88
CA CYS A 203 16.99 -2.31 -14.67
C CYS A 203 16.36 -1.77 -15.96
N GLY A 204 16.43 -0.45 -16.19
CA GLY A 204 15.93 0.20 -17.39
C GLY A 204 14.40 0.38 -17.45
N ARG A 205 13.68 0.09 -16.35
CA ARG A 205 12.23 0.28 -16.23
C ARG A 205 11.91 1.12 -14.99
N ALA A 206 10.95 2.03 -15.12
CA ALA A 206 10.42 2.76 -13.99
C ALA A 206 9.56 1.81 -13.13
N ILE A 207 10.04 1.48 -11.92
CA ILE A 207 9.34 0.61 -10.97
C ILE A 207 9.13 1.40 -9.67
N VAL A 208 7.88 1.48 -9.22
CA VAL A 208 7.54 2.06 -7.91
C VAL A 208 7.92 1.08 -6.81
N LEU A 209 8.66 1.56 -5.81
CA LEU A 209 9.08 0.77 -4.66
C LEU A 209 8.24 1.10 -3.43
N SER A 210 7.54 0.10 -2.92
CA SER A 210 6.78 0.12 -1.67
C SER A 210 7.44 -0.78 -0.63
N LEU A 211 7.54 -0.31 0.62
CA LEU A 211 8.18 -1.04 1.70
C LEU A 211 7.17 -1.40 2.80
N SER A 212 7.15 -2.66 3.22
CA SER A 212 6.34 -3.17 4.34
C SER A 212 7.13 -4.18 5.20
N PRO A 213 6.59 -4.67 6.36
CA PRO A 213 5.47 -4.07 7.07
C PRO A 213 5.89 -2.79 7.78
N GLY A 214 4.91 -2.16 8.46
CA GLY A 214 5.19 -1.05 9.37
C GLY A 214 5.11 -1.48 10.85
N PRO A 215 5.18 -0.50 11.76
CA PRO A 215 5.45 0.91 11.46
C PRO A 215 6.91 1.16 11.12
N ALA A 216 7.16 1.85 10.01
CA ALA A 216 8.49 2.36 9.71
C ALA A 216 8.95 3.37 10.78
N SER A 217 10.26 3.46 11.02
CA SER A 217 10.83 4.43 11.96
C SER A 217 10.83 5.83 11.34
N VAL A 218 10.15 6.80 11.98
CA VAL A 218 10.15 8.20 11.53
C VAL A 218 11.56 8.82 11.56
N GLU A 219 12.41 8.38 12.47
CA GLU A 219 13.81 8.81 12.54
C GLU A 219 14.63 8.41 11.30
N LYS A 220 14.12 7.45 10.53
CA LYS A 220 14.69 6.97 9.26
C LYS A 220 13.99 7.53 8.03
N ALA A 221 13.07 8.50 8.20
CA ALA A 221 12.32 9.11 7.10
C ALA A 221 13.24 9.64 5.99
N TRP A 222 14.38 10.21 6.34
CA TRP A 222 15.40 10.70 5.40
C TRP A 222 15.95 9.58 4.49
N HIS A 223 16.17 8.38 5.04
CA HIS A 223 16.67 7.23 4.28
C HIS A 223 15.58 6.62 3.41
N LEU A 224 14.36 6.52 3.97
CA LEU A 224 13.19 6.02 3.23
C LEU A 224 12.89 6.90 2.02
N SER A 225 12.87 8.22 2.20
CA SER A 225 12.59 9.18 1.11
C SER A 225 13.65 9.19 -0.01
N GLN A 226 14.89 8.82 0.31
CA GLN A 226 15.96 8.71 -0.69
C GLN A 226 15.90 7.40 -1.49
N ASN A 227 15.31 6.34 -0.94
CA ASN A 227 15.44 5.00 -1.50
C ASN A 227 14.10 4.36 -1.92
N ALA A 228 12.96 4.83 -1.41
CA ALA A 228 11.65 4.26 -1.71
C ALA A 228 10.64 5.33 -2.14
N ASN A 229 9.53 4.91 -2.73
CA ASN A 229 8.45 5.78 -3.14
C ASN A 229 7.30 5.79 -2.11
N MET A 230 7.11 4.71 -1.38
CA MET A 230 6.16 4.61 -0.28
C MET A 230 6.61 3.59 0.77
N TRP A 231 6.13 3.75 1.99
CA TRP A 231 6.47 2.87 3.12
C TRP A 231 5.35 2.87 4.16
N ARG A 232 5.11 1.71 4.73
CA ARG A 232 4.08 1.50 5.74
C ARG A 232 4.40 2.23 7.05
N ILE A 233 3.46 3.03 7.52
CA ILE A 233 3.56 3.73 8.82
C ILE A 233 2.80 3.02 9.94
N THR A 234 2.17 1.92 9.63
CA THR A 234 1.43 1.07 10.56
C THR A 234 1.76 -0.40 10.31
N ASN A 235 1.44 -1.24 11.27
CA ASN A 235 1.31 -2.68 11.05
C ASN A 235 0.07 -2.95 10.16
N ASP A 236 -0.27 -4.22 9.89
CA ASP A 236 -1.41 -4.54 9.04
C ASP A 236 -2.69 -3.88 9.56
N PHE A 237 -3.34 -3.13 8.66
CA PHE A 237 -4.55 -2.39 8.95
C PHE A 237 -5.77 -3.19 8.49
N TRP A 238 -6.72 -3.35 9.39
CA TRP A 238 -7.98 -4.03 9.12
C TRP A 238 -9.17 -3.14 9.48
N ASP A 239 -10.37 -3.58 9.14
CA ASP A 239 -11.64 -2.92 9.40
C ASP A 239 -12.04 -2.98 10.89
N ASP A 240 -11.26 -2.27 11.71
CA ASP A 240 -11.42 -2.09 13.14
C ASP A 240 -11.30 -0.61 13.51
N TRP A 241 -12.29 -0.09 14.24
CA TRP A 241 -12.34 1.32 14.61
C TRP A 241 -11.13 1.76 15.47
N ALA A 242 -10.64 0.90 16.35
CA ALA A 242 -9.48 1.26 17.18
C ALA A 242 -8.22 1.43 16.33
N LEU A 243 -8.05 0.63 15.27
CA LEU A 243 -6.95 0.81 14.31
C LEU A 243 -7.11 2.11 13.53
N LEU A 244 -8.32 2.45 13.08
CA LEU A 244 -8.61 3.70 12.39
C LEU A 244 -8.36 4.91 13.30
N LYS A 245 -8.83 4.86 14.55
CA LYS A 245 -8.58 5.92 15.54
C LYS A 245 -7.08 6.10 15.81
N ASN A 246 -6.32 5.01 15.90
CA ASN A 246 -4.85 5.06 16.06
C ASN A 246 -4.14 5.69 14.86
N MET A 247 -4.70 5.58 13.65
CA MET A 247 -4.09 6.11 12.42
C MET A 247 -3.97 7.64 12.47
N PHE A 248 -4.84 8.36 13.16
CA PHE A 248 -4.70 9.81 13.35
C PHE A 248 -3.37 10.18 14.02
N THR A 249 -2.93 9.40 15.01
CA THR A 249 -1.61 9.59 15.65
C THR A 249 -0.47 9.33 14.68
N ARG A 250 -0.59 8.29 13.86
CA ARG A 250 0.46 7.95 12.89
C ARG A 250 0.55 8.98 11.78
N CYS A 251 -0.57 9.44 11.26
CA CYS A 251 -0.62 10.53 10.28
C CYS A 251 -0.02 11.82 10.83
N GLU A 252 -0.32 12.18 12.09
CA GLU A 252 0.28 13.34 12.75
C GLU A 252 1.81 13.26 12.80
N ILE A 253 2.36 12.10 13.18
CA ILE A 253 3.81 11.88 13.25
C ILE A 253 4.47 12.03 11.86
N TRP A 254 3.80 11.57 10.81
CA TRP A 254 4.36 11.52 9.46
C TRP A 254 3.98 12.68 8.55
N GLN A 255 3.10 13.61 8.97
CA GLN A 255 2.54 14.67 8.12
C GLN A 255 3.60 15.56 7.44
N SER A 256 4.74 15.81 8.10
CA SER A 256 5.83 16.61 7.54
C SER A 256 6.72 15.85 6.52
N HIS A 257 6.48 14.56 6.34
CA HIS A 257 7.26 13.71 5.45
C HIS A 257 6.51 13.30 4.17
N VAL A 258 5.31 13.85 3.97
CA VAL A 258 4.49 13.62 2.78
C VAL A 258 4.92 14.59 1.68
N GLY A 259 5.23 14.04 0.50
CA GLY A 259 5.61 14.87 -0.64
C GLY A 259 5.71 14.07 -1.94
N PRO A 260 5.93 14.72 -3.09
CA PRO A 260 6.05 14.06 -4.37
C PRO A 260 7.11 12.95 -4.36
N GLY A 261 6.69 11.71 -4.64
CA GLY A 261 7.55 10.53 -4.63
C GLY A 261 7.86 9.95 -3.25
N CYS A 262 7.33 10.56 -2.17
CA CYS A 262 7.56 10.16 -0.78
C CYS A 262 6.21 10.04 -0.07
N TRP A 263 5.67 8.81 -0.01
CA TRP A 263 4.31 8.58 0.45
C TRP A 263 4.30 7.65 1.67
N PRO A 264 4.21 8.20 2.90
CA PRO A 264 3.88 7.41 4.08
C PRO A 264 2.52 6.73 3.87
N ASP A 265 2.49 5.40 4.02
CA ASP A 265 1.39 4.53 3.63
C ASP A 265 0.62 4.04 4.86
N CYS A 266 -0.65 4.42 4.93
CA CYS A 266 -1.58 4.01 5.99
C CYS A 266 -2.12 2.58 5.79
N ASP A 267 -1.61 1.85 4.81
CA ASP A 267 -2.06 0.52 4.40
C ASP A 267 -3.30 0.50 3.51
N MET A 268 -3.71 -0.72 3.18
CA MET A 268 -4.82 -1.01 2.29
C MET A 268 -6.16 -0.54 2.87
N LEU A 269 -7.11 -0.35 1.97
CA LEU A 269 -8.49 0.02 2.29
C LEU A 269 -9.35 -1.26 2.36
N PRO A 270 -9.69 -1.76 3.56
CA PRO A 270 -10.51 -2.96 3.73
C PRO A 270 -12.01 -2.62 3.55
N LEU A 271 -12.35 -2.10 2.37
CA LEU A 271 -13.72 -1.71 1.99
C LEU A 271 -14.36 -2.76 1.07
N GLY A 272 -15.71 -2.79 1.00
CA GLY A 272 -16.44 -3.78 0.21
C GLY A 272 -16.29 -5.20 0.76
N ARG A 273 -16.31 -6.21 -0.12
CA ARG A 273 -16.22 -7.63 0.24
C ARG A 273 -14.75 -8.05 0.34
N ILE A 274 -14.37 -8.60 1.49
CA ILE A 274 -13.02 -9.10 1.80
C ILE A 274 -13.08 -10.54 2.33
N GLY A 275 -11.93 -11.18 2.53
CA GLY A 275 -11.86 -12.51 3.15
C GLY A 275 -12.36 -13.64 2.26
N VAL A 276 -12.30 -13.52 0.95
CA VAL A 276 -12.89 -14.47 -0.01
C VAL A 276 -12.29 -15.86 0.10
N LYS A 277 -10.99 -15.96 0.34
CA LYS A 277 -10.27 -17.24 0.50
C LYS A 277 -9.77 -17.52 1.90
N PHE A 278 -9.99 -16.64 2.86
CA PHE A 278 -9.60 -16.88 4.25
C PHE A 278 -10.73 -16.51 5.21
N GLY A 279 -10.91 -17.33 6.24
CA GLY A 279 -12.02 -17.13 7.18
C GLY A 279 -13.38 -17.31 6.49
N GLN A 280 -14.23 -16.29 6.61
CA GLN A 280 -15.52 -16.23 5.94
C GLN A 280 -15.58 -14.98 5.06
N PRO A 281 -15.99 -15.10 3.78
CA PRO A 281 -16.26 -13.94 2.94
C PRO A 281 -17.27 -13.02 3.62
N ARG A 282 -16.94 -11.74 3.73
CA ARG A 282 -17.77 -10.76 4.42
C ARG A 282 -17.63 -9.37 3.84
N GLN A 283 -18.61 -8.53 4.06
CA GLN A 283 -18.46 -7.09 3.86
C GLN A 283 -17.58 -6.49 4.96
N THR A 284 -16.99 -5.34 4.67
CA THR A 284 -16.28 -4.54 5.68
C THR A 284 -17.13 -4.35 6.94
N ARG A 285 -16.50 -4.36 8.11
CA ARG A 285 -17.14 -4.07 9.38
C ARG A 285 -17.32 -2.58 9.63
N PHE A 286 -16.62 -1.74 8.90
CA PHE A 286 -16.78 -0.30 9.02
C PHE A 286 -18.18 0.13 8.66
N THR A 287 -18.81 0.91 9.54
CA THR A 287 -20.07 1.60 9.26
C THR A 287 -19.92 2.56 8.08
N PRO A 288 -21.00 3.02 7.45
CA PRO A 288 -20.92 4.00 6.37
C PRO A 288 -20.18 5.30 6.77
N ASP A 289 -20.27 5.72 8.02
CA ASP A 289 -19.58 6.91 8.50
C ASP A 289 -18.10 6.64 8.76
N GLU A 290 -17.72 5.47 9.30
CA GLU A 290 -16.32 5.05 9.43
C GLU A 290 -15.64 4.89 8.07
N GLN A 291 -16.33 4.41 7.03
CA GLN A 291 -15.80 4.33 5.67
C GLN A 291 -15.48 5.72 5.09
N LYS A 292 -16.34 6.73 5.35
CA LYS A 292 -16.06 8.12 4.97
C LYS A 292 -14.89 8.68 5.78
N THR A 293 -14.83 8.40 7.08
CA THR A 293 -13.72 8.80 7.96
C THR A 293 -12.39 8.23 7.47
N LEU A 294 -12.35 6.94 7.14
CA LEU A 294 -11.19 6.27 6.54
C LEU A 294 -10.74 6.99 5.27
N LEU A 295 -11.62 7.13 4.29
CA LEU A 295 -11.28 7.76 3.01
C LEU A 295 -10.92 9.24 3.14
N THR A 296 -11.56 9.96 4.07
CA THR A 296 -11.24 11.36 4.37
C THR A 296 -9.82 11.50 4.93
N LEU A 297 -9.46 10.65 5.91
CA LEU A 297 -8.13 10.71 6.53
C LEU A 297 -7.04 10.32 5.53
N TRP A 298 -7.18 9.18 4.81
CA TRP A 298 -6.22 8.77 3.78
C TRP A 298 -6.06 9.83 2.69
N SER A 299 -7.18 10.49 2.30
CA SER A 299 -7.14 11.49 1.23
C SER A 299 -6.49 12.80 1.66
N ILE A 300 -6.81 13.32 2.84
CA ILE A 300 -6.22 14.60 3.29
C ILE A 300 -4.76 14.44 3.71
N PHE A 301 -4.40 13.31 4.31
CA PHE A 301 -3.01 12.96 4.63
C PHE A 301 -2.20 12.62 3.36
N ARG A 302 -2.87 12.27 2.25
CA ARG A 302 -2.28 11.82 0.98
C ARG A 302 -1.58 10.46 1.10
N SER A 303 -2.11 9.55 1.91
CA SER A 303 -1.73 8.14 1.83
C SER A 303 -2.01 7.61 0.43
N PRO A 304 -1.18 6.69 -0.09
CA PRO A 304 -1.56 5.87 -1.23
C PRO A 304 -2.92 5.18 -0.98
N LEU A 305 -3.79 5.16 -1.99
CA LEU A 305 -5.07 4.46 -1.91
C LEU A 305 -4.93 3.10 -2.60
N ILE A 306 -4.86 2.04 -1.82
CA ILE A 306 -4.75 0.65 -2.29
C ILE A 306 -5.97 -0.13 -1.77
N LEU A 307 -6.86 -0.51 -2.67
CA LEU A 307 -8.09 -1.20 -2.31
C LEU A 307 -7.83 -2.70 -2.11
N GLY A 308 -8.44 -3.27 -1.05
CA GLY A 308 -8.33 -4.69 -0.70
C GLY A 308 -9.57 -5.53 -1.06
N ALA A 309 -10.65 -4.91 -1.56
CA ALA A 309 -11.92 -5.60 -1.86
C ALA A 309 -11.84 -6.57 -3.05
N GLU A 310 -12.77 -7.54 -3.08
CA GLU A 310 -13.11 -8.27 -4.31
C GLU A 310 -13.89 -7.34 -5.24
N LEU A 311 -13.22 -6.83 -6.27
CA LEU A 311 -13.78 -5.76 -7.11
C LEU A 311 -15.06 -6.14 -7.84
N PRO A 312 -15.19 -7.35 -8.44
CA PRO A 312 -16.41 -7.73 -9.15
C PRO A 312 -17.69 -7.77 -8.28
N SER A 313 -17.54 -7.81 -6.95
CA SER A 313 -18.65 -7.83 -6.00
C SER A 313 -18.85 -6.51 -5.24
N LEU A 314 -18.22 -5.42 -5.68
CA LEU A 314 -18.42 -4.10 -5.07
C LEU A 314 -19.88 -3.66 -5.17
N ASP A 315 -20.44 -3.25 -4.03
CA ASP A 315 -21.75 -2.63 -4.02
C ASP A 315 -21.69 -1.17 -4.50
N GLU A 316 -22.86 -0.64 -4.87
CA GLU A 316 -22.98 0.70 -5.44
C GLU A 316 -22.55 1.81 -4.44
N ALA A 317 -22.76 1.60 -3.13
CA ALA A 317 -22.37 2.59 -2.12
C ALA A 317 -20.85 2.67 -2.00
N THR A 318 -20.17 1.53 -1.93
CA THR A 318 -18.71 1.46 -1.95
C THR A 318 -18.13 2.05 -3.25
N LEU A 319 -18.73 1.71 -4.40
CA LEU A 319 -18.28 2.26 -5.69
C LEU A 319 -18.41 3.79 -5.73
N ARG A 320 -19.51 4.37 -5.20
CA ARG A 320 -19.66 5.83 -5.10
C ARG A 320 -18.58 6.48 -4.25
N LEU A 321 -18.20 5.87 -3.12
CA LEU A 321 -17.10 6.38 -2.29
C LEU A 321 -15.78 6.40 -3.07
N LEU A 322 -15.46 5.30 -3.76
CA LEU A 322 -14.20 5.13 -4.50
C LEU A 322 -14.11 5.94 -5.79
N THR A 323 -15.22 6.47 -6.28
CA THR A 323 -15.31 7.24 -7.53
C THR A 323 -15.63 8.71 -7.30
N ASN A 324 -15.66 9.20 -6.05
CA ASN A 324 -15.86 10.61 -5.73
C ASN A 324 -14.67 11.44 -6.21
N ARG A 325 -14.86 12.16 -7.33
CA ARG A 325 -13.78 12.93 -8.00
C ARG A 325 -13.19 14.02 -7.12
N ASP A 326 -13.98 14.65 -6.28
CA ASP A 326 -13.52 15.75 -5.42
C ASP A 326 -12.63 15.22 -4.30
N VAL A 327 -12.98 14.09 -3.69
CA VAL A 327 -12.15 13.42 -2.67
C VAL A 327 -10.86 12.87 -3.30
N LEU A 328 -10.94 12.28 -4.49
CA LEU A 328 -9.76 11.80 -5.21
C LEU A 328 -8.86 12.94 -5.69
N ARG A 329 -9.43 14.13 -6.00
CA ARG A 329 -8.67 15.34 -6.29
C ARG A 329 -7.84 15.77 -5.08
N LEU A 330 -8.46 15.82 -3.89
CA LEU A 330 -7.75 16.10 -2.64
C LEU A 330 -6.52 15.21 -2.47
N ASN A 331 -6.69 13.89 -2.62
CA ASN A 331 -5.56 12.94 -2.48
C ASN A 331 -4.43 13.21 -3.49
N ARG A 332 -4.73 13.66 -4.70
CA ARG A 332 -3.76 13.81 -5.79
C ARG A 332 -3.08 15.17 -5.83
N HIS A 333 -3.82 16.25 -5.56
CA HIS A 333 -3.41 17.61 -5.87
C HIS A 333 -3.18 18.49 -4.65
N SER A 334 -3.58 18.03 -3.44
CA SER A 334 -3.36 18.81 -2.24
C SER A 334 -1.91 18.75 -1.74
N PHE A 335 -1.53 19.68 -0.91
CA PHE A 335 -0.23 19.75 -0.24
C PHE A 335 -0.35 20.45 1.11
N GLY A 336 0.69 20.35 1.94
CA GLY A 336 0.73 21.03 3.23
C GLY A 336 -0.32 20.55 4.22
N ALA A 337 -0.73 19.27 4.12
CA ALA A 337 -1.68 18.69 5.06
C ALA A 337 -1.12 18.70 6.48
N ARG A 338 -1.93 19.18 7.43
CA ARG A 338 -1.56 19.26 8.85
C ARG A 338 -2.75 19.05 9.77
N GLN A 339 -2.51 18.40 10.88
CA GLN A 339 -3.47 18.28 11.96
C GLN A 339 -3.46 19.55 12.80
N ILE A 340 -4.61 20.21 12.92
CA ILE A 340 -4.76 21.47 13.67
C ILE A 340 -5.03 21.18 15.14
N VAL A 341 -5.93 20.23 15.36
CA VAL A 341 -6.36 19.85 16.71
C VAL A 341 -6.62 18.34 16.72
N ARG A 342 -6.32 17.69 17.82
CA ARG A 342 -6.76 16.35 18.13
C ARG A 342 -6.83 16.12 19.63
N ASP A 343 -7.93 15.53 20.07
CA ASP A 343 -8.10 14.95 21.38
C ASP A 343 -8.75 13.56 21.24
N ASP A 344 -9.20 12.99 22.34
CA ASP A 344 -9.85 11.67 22.34
C ASP A 344 -11.19 11.64 21.63
N ALA A 345 -11.81 12.82 21.41
CA ALA A 345 -13.17 12.96 20.93
C ALA A 345 -13.27 13.54 19.52
N HIS A 346 -12.30 14.29 19.05
CA HIS A 346 -12.33 14.89 17.70
C HIS A 346 -10.94 15.18 17.13
N ALA A 347 -10.89 15.35 15.80
CA ALA A 347 -9.71 15.83 15.10
C ALA A 347 -10.11 16.78 13.98
N VAL A 348 -9.22 17.72 13.65
CA VAL A 348 -9.37 18.63 12.52
C VAL A 348 -8.08 18.67 11.72
N TRP A 349 -8.20 18.51 10.41
CA TRP A 349 -7.11 18.59 9.45
C TRP A 349 -7.38 19.64 8.40
N VAL A 350 -6.32 20.30 7.92
CA VAL A 350 -6.38 21.23 6.79
C VAL A 350 -5.31 20.89 5.76
N SER A 351 -5.56 21.29 4.51
CA SER A 351 -4.56 21.25 3.43
C SER A 351 -4.89 22.28 2.36
N GLN A 352 -3.98 22.48 1.41
CA GLN A 352 -4.12 23.42 0.29
C GLN A 352 -4.22 22.64 -1.03
N ASP A 353 -4.94 23.19 -2.01
CA ASP A 353 -4.96 22.69 -3.39
C ASP A 353 -4.08 23.56 -4.29
N GLU A 354 -3.58 23.00 -5.38
CA GLU A 354 -2.77 23.70 -6.39
C GLU A 354 -3.50 24.89 -7.04
N ASP A 355 -4.85 24.90 -7.02
CA ASP A 355 -5.67 25.98 -7.57
C ASP A 355 -5.98 27.10 -6.57
N GLY A 356 -5.40 27.05 -5.39
CA GLY A 356 -5.57 28.06 -4.34
C GLY A 356 -6.73 27.82 -3.38
N SER A 357 -7.61 26.82 -3.63
CA SER A 357 -8.62 26.43 -2.65
C SER A 357 -7.99 25.74 -1.43
N ARG A 358 -8.74 25.64 -0.35
CA ARG A 358 -8.34 25.01 0.89
C ARG A 358 -9.24 23.80 1.17
N TYR A 359 -8.72 22.84 1.91
CA TYR A 359 -9.52 21.74 2.43
C TYR A 359 -9.55 21.76 3.95
N ALA A 360 -10.72 21.43 4.50
CA ALA A 360 -10.94 21.21 5.92
C ALA A 360 -11.63 19.88 6.14
N ALA A 361 -11.02 19.01 6.93
CA ALA A 361 -11.60 17.74 7.35
C ALA A 361 -11.85 17.77 8.85
N LEU A 362 -13.11 17.60 9.24
CA LEU A 362 -13.57 17.60 10.62
C LEU A 362 -14.02 16.18 10.96
N PHE A 363 -13.51 15.64 12.06
CA PHE A 363 -13.73 14.25 12.47
C PHE A 363 -14.30 14.19 13.88
N ASN A 364 -15.34 13.39 14.05
CA ASN A 364 -15.84 12.97 15.36
C ASN A 364 -15.25 11.59 15.69
N LEU A 365 -14.43 11.52 16.73
CA LEU A 365 -13.77 10.29 17.18
C LEU A 365 -14.47 9.64 18.39
N SER A 366 -15.61 10.19 18.79
CA SER A 366 -16.39 9.74 19.96
C SER A 366 -17.60 8.89 19.57
N GLU A 367 -18.20 8.25 20.58
CA GLU A 367 -19.40 7.41 20.45
C GLU A 367 -20.71 8.24 20.42
N GLU A 368 -20.63 9.55 20.51
CA GLU A 368 -21.78 10.45 20.58
C GLU A 368 -21.78 11.46 19.44
N LEU A 369 -22.97 11.95 19.10
CA LEU A 369 -23.13 13.08 18.18
C LEU A 369 -22.36 14.30 18.72
N ARG A 370 -21.55 14.95 17.88
CA ARG A 370 -20.67 16.03 18.31
C ARG A 370 -20.63 17.18 17.33
N GLU A 371 -20.67 18.40 17.85
CA GLU A 371 -20.28 19.56 17.07
C GLU A 371 -18.75 19.67 17.04
N VAL A 372 -18.20 19.75 15.82
CA VAL A 372 -16.75 19.97 15.57
C VAL A 372 -16.60 21.27 14.79
N SER A 373 -15.64 22.09 15.16
CA SER A 373 -15.43 23.41 14.56
C SER A 373 -13.96 23.65 14.19
N LEU A 374 -13.76 24.47 13.16
CA LEU A 374 -12.49 24.99 12.69
C LEU A 374 -12.52 26.51 12.66
N ASP A 375 -11.55 27.17 13.28
CA ASP A 375 -11.28 28.59 13.09
C ASP A 375 -10.75 28.81 11.67
N LEU A 376 -11.42 29.65 10.87
CA LEU A 376 -11.07 29.85 9.46
C LEU A 376 -9.72 30.55 9.25
N ARG A 377 -9.18 31.19 10.29
CA ARG A 377 -7.79 31.73 10.27
C ARG A 377 -6.75 30.63 10.03
N GLU A 378 -7.06 29.36 10.35
CA GLU A 378 -6.22 28.22 10.03
C GLU A 378 -6.20 27.89 8.53
N LEU A 379 -7.16 28.43 7.76
CA LEU A 379 -7.20 28.41 6.30
C LEU A 379 -6.65 29.70 5.68
N GLU A 380 -6.07 30.61 6.49
CA GLU A 380 -5.50 31.89 6.05
C GLU A 380 -6.55 32.86 5.44
N GLY A 381 -7.76 32.91 6.03
CA GLY A 381 -8.85 33.77 5.60
C GLY A 381 -9.95 33.85 6.66
N GLU A 382 -10.98 34.67 6.42
CA GLU A 382 -12.08 34.91 7.36
C GLU A 382 -13.43 34.45 6.82
N THR A 383 -13.60 34.45 5.50
CA THR A 383 -14.88 34.11 4.85
C THR A 383 -14.62 33.21 3.65
N PHE A 384 -15.28 32.05 3.64
CA PHE A 384 -15.15 31.05 2.60
C PHE A 384 -16.49 30.52 2.09
N ALA A 385 -16.60 30.33 0.79
CA ALA A 385 -17.59 29.45 0.19
C ALA A 385 -17.10 28.00 0.37
N CYS A 386 -17.83 27.21 1.13
CA CYS A 386 -17.46 25.85 1.51
C CYS A 386 -18.42 24.85 0.88
N ARG A 387 -17.89 23.85 0.16
CA ARG A 387 -18.64 22.70 -0.37
C ARG A 387 -18.25 21.42 0.38
N GLU A 388 -19.22 20.77 0.98
CA GLU A 388 -19.03 19.46 1.63
C GLU A 388 -18.94 18.38 0.56
N LEU A 389 -17.85 17.59 0.54
CA LEU A 389 -17.51 16.74 -0.60
C LEU A 389 -18.23 15.39 -0.63
N TRP A 390 -18.81 14.95 0.49
CA TRP A 390 -19.59 13.71 0.54
C TRP A 390 -21.04 13.93 0.18
N SER A 391 -21.64 15.03 0.63
CA SER A 391 -23.07 15.37 0.38
C SER A 391 -23.28 16.29 -0.82
N GLY A 392 -22.25 17.08 -1.18
CA GLY A 392 -22.36 18.17 -2.17
C GLY A 392 -23.01 19.44 -1.63
N GLU A 393 -23.31 19.52 -0.33
CA GLU A 393 -23.90 20.70 0.30
C GLU A 393 -22.96 21.90 0.24
N GLU A 394 -23.51 23.06 -0.12
CA GLU A 394 -22.75 24.31 -0.20
C GLU A 394 -23.23 25.31 0.87
N ARG A 395 -22.27 26.03 1.48
CA ARG A 395 -22.57 27.10 2.44
C ARG A 395 -21.42 28.09 2.50
N THR A 396 -21.75 29.31 2.95
CA THR A 396 -20.72 30.29 3.33
C THR A 396 -20.43 30.16 4.81
N ALA A 397 -19.16 30.15 5.18
CA ALA A 397 -18.69 30.17 6.56
C ALA A 397 -17.91 31.46 6.81
N GLN A 398 -18.11 32.07 7.97
CA GLN A 398 -17.44 33.29 8.41
C GLN A 398 -16.85 33.04 9.80
N GLU A 399 -15.58 33.38 9.99
CA GLU A 399 -14.79 33.20 11.21
C GLU A 399 -14.64 31.73 11.62
N THR A 400 -15.71 30.92 11.59
CA THR A 400 -15.74 29.55 12.05
C THR A 400 -16.53 28.68 11.08
N LEU A 401 -15.96 27.49 10.73
CA LEU A 401 -16.66 26.41 10.05
C LEU A 401 -17.01 25.34 11.08
N SER A 402 -18.28 25.17 11.42
CA SER A 402 -18.71 24.12 12.36
C SER A 402 -19.82 23.26 11.78
N CYS A 403 -19.87 22.00 12.23
CA CYS A 403 -20.93 21.07 11.88
C CYS A 403 -21.10 19.99 12.95
N VAL A 404 -22.33 19.50 13.07
CA VAL A 404 -22.66 18.35 13.89
C VAL A 404 -22.33 17.08 13.07
N ILE A 405 -21.58 16.18 13.68
CA ILE A 405 -21.05 14.97 13.03
C ILE A 405 -21.47 13.74 13.83
N GLU A 406 -21.97 12.73 13.14
CA GLU A 406 -22.34 11.44 13.69
C GLU A 406 -21.13 10.76 14.38
N PRO A 407 -21.36 9.83 15.33
CA PRO A 407 -20.29 9.03 15.91
C PRO A 407 -19.39 8.42 14.83
N HIS A 408 -18.08 8.51 15.03
CA HIS A 408 -17.04 8.01 14.10
C HIS A 408 -17.07 8.63 12.71
N GLY A 409 -17.87 9.69 12.50
CA GLY A 409 -18.10 10.31 11.20
C GLY A 409 -17.06 11.39 10.86
N ALA A 410 -17.08 11.81 9.59
CA ALA A 410 -16.29 12.90 9.07
C ALA A 410 -17.10 13.84 8.19
N ARG A 411 -16.70 15.11 8.14
CA ARG A 411 -17.11 16.09 7.13
C ARG A 411 -15.86 16.63 6.44
N LEU A 412 -15.90 16.65 5.12
CA LEU A 412 -14.78 17.09 4.29
C LEU A 412 -15.21 18.24 3.41
N PHE A 413 -14.61 19.39 3.59
CA PHE A 413 -14.94 20.60 2.86
C PHE A 413 -13.82 21.01 1.92
N ARG A 414 -14.21 21.48 0.73
CA ARG A 414 -13.38 22.34 -0.11
C ARG A 414 -13.86 23.78 0.07
N CYS A 415 -12.94 24.68 0.43
CA CYS A 415 -13.20 26.04 0.80
C CYS A 415 -12.49 26.98 -0.19
N THR A 416 -13.24 27.92 -0.77
CA THR A 416 -12.73 28.98 -1.64
C THR A 416 -12.97 30.31 -0.96
N GLU A 417 -11.93 31.13 -0.85
CA GLU A 417 -12.03 32.47 -0.22
C GLU A 417 -12.97 33.36 -1.02
N CYS A 418 -13.83 34.10 -0.32
CA CYS A 418 -14.84 35.01 -0.91
C CYS A 418 -14.30 36.39 -1.23
#